data_dc30027687313c7e3c967f658a7b520b
#
_entry.id   dc30027687313c7e3c967f658a7b520b
#
_cell.length_a   1.000
_cell.length_b   1.000
_cell.length_c   1.000
_cell.angle_alpha   90.00
_cell.angle_beta   90.00
_cell.angle_gamma   90.00
#
_symmetry.space_group_name_H-M   'P 1'
#
loop_
_entity.id
_entity.type
_entity.pdbx_description
1 polymer ?
#
loop_
_entity_poly.entity_id
_entity_poly.type
_entity_poly.pdbx_seq_one_letter_code
_entity_poly.pdbx_strand_id
1 'polypeptide(L)'
;MEKLKYTRVEECCEILDSMRIPITASDRKEGKYPYYGANGIQDYVNDYIFDDELVLLAEDGGNFGSKEKPIAYRVSGKCWVNNHAHVLKPKEEIDVDYLCYSLMFYKVDGMINGATR
;
A
#
# COMPACT_ATOMS: atom_id res chain seq x y z
N MET A 1 -5.91 11.79 -15.26
CA MET A 1 -6.41 10.42 -15.27
C MET A 1 -5.79 9.57 -16.35
N GLU A 2 -5.97 10.00 -17.58
CA GLU A 2 -5.38 9.29 -18.71
C GLU A 2 -3.88 9.12 -18.55
N LYS A 3 -3.21 10.18 -18.14
CA LYS A 3 -1.78 10.18 -18.00
C LYS A 3 -1.31 9.17 -16.97
N LEU A 4 -1.98 9.12 -15.81
CA LEU A 4 -1.62 8.16 -14.77
C LEU A 4 -1.90 6.74 -15.22
N LYS A 5 -2.96 6.55 -15.99
CA LYS A 5 -3.35 5.24 -16.48
C LYS A 5 -2.25 4.56 -17.28
N TYR A 6 -1.49 5.33 -18.05
CA TYR A 6 -0.44 4.79 -18.89
C TYR A 6 0.95 4.95 -18.30
N THR A 7 1.05 5.58 -17.13
CA THR A 7 2.32 5.76 -16.46
C THR A 7 2.51 4.61 -15.48
N ARG A 8 3.66 3.98 -15.54
CA ARG A 8 3.94 2.87 -14.64
C ARG A 8 4.02 3.39 -13.21
N VAL A 9 3.58 2.55 -12.27
CA VAL A 9 3.57 2.94 -10.86
C VAL A 9 4.95 3.39 -10.40
N GLU A 10 6.00 2.67 -10.80
CA GLU A 10 7.35 3.02 -10.38
C GLU A 10 7.84 4.35 -10.96
N GLU A 11 7.12 4.91 -11.94
CA GLU A 11 7.45 6.24 -12.48
C GLU A 11 6.77 7.35 -11.69
N CYS A 12 5.72 7.02 -10.95
CA CYS A 12 4.95 7.99 -10.17
C CYS A 12 5.36 8.01 -8.71
N CYS A 13 5.97 6.96 -8.21
CA CYS A 13 6.25 6.85 -6.80
C CYS A 13 7.44 5.92 -6.56
N GLU A 14 7.98 6.02 -5.35
CA GLU A 14 8.96 5.05 -4.88
C GLU A 14 8.23 3.85 -4.32
N ILE A 15 8.70 2.65 -4.66
CA ILE A 15 8.15 1.42 -4.13
C ILE A 15 9.04 0.99 -2.98
N LEU A 16 8.52 1.03 -1.76
CA LEU A 16 9.29 0.77 -0.55
C LEU A 16 9.10 -0.64 -0.03
N ASP A 17 8.77 -1.57 -0.90
CA ASP A 17 8.44 -2.94 -0.53
C ASP A 17 9.57 -3.65 0.21
N SER A 18 10.81 -3.33 -0.10
CA SER A 18 11.96 -3.97 0.56
C SER A 18 12.05 -3.63 2.04
N MET A 19 11.35 -2.60 2.49
CA MET A 19 11.35 -2.19 3.89
C MET A 19 10.26 -2.89 4.71
N ARG A 20 9.39 -3.64 4.07
CA ARG A 20 8.31 -4.33 4.78
C ARG A 20 8.86 -5.46 5.63
N ILE A 21 8.27 -5.63 6.82
CA ILE A 21 8.67 -6.71 7.73
C ILE A 21 7.40 -7.40 8.23
N PRO A 22 7.09 -8.59 7.75
CA PRO A 22 5.92 -9.32 8.25
C PRO A 22 6.19 -9.82 9.67
N ILE A 23 5.19 -9.73 10.53
CA ILE A 23 5.27 -10.22 11.90
C ILE A 23 4.10 -11.15 12.11
N THR A 24 4.37 -12.39 12.54
CA THR A 24 3.29 -13.32 12.84
C THR A 24 2.49 -12.80 14.03
N ALA A 25 1.22 -13.19 14.10
CA ALA A 25 0.33 -12.68 15.14
C ALA A 25 0.90 -12.91 16.54
N SER A 26 1.53 -14.07 16.77
CA SER A 26 2.09 -14.40 18.09
C SER A 26 3.32 -13.57 18.44
N ASP A 27 3.98 -13.00 17.44
CA ASP A 27 5.19 -12.19 17.66
C ASP A 27 4.91 -10.70 17.71
N ARG A 28 3.67 -10.28 17.46
CA ARG A 28 3.31 -8.87 17.51
C ARG A 28 3.17 -8.41 18.95
N LYS A 29 3.84 -7.30 19.26
CA LYS A 29 3.76 -6.72 20.60
C LYS A 29 2.76 -5.58 20.54
N GLU A 30 1.76 -5.65 21.39
CA GLU A 30 0.67 -4.69 21.43
C GLU A 30 1.15 -3.27 21.60
N GLY A 31 0.55 -2.32 20.87
CA GLY A 31 0.92 -0.92 20.93
C GLY A 31 -0.11 -0.05 20.24
N LYS A 32 0.33 1.15 19.82
CA LYS A 32 -0.55 2.16 19.26
C LYS A 32 -0.36 2.40 17.77
N TYR A 33 0.63 1.76 17.15
CA TYR A 33 0.92 1.99 15.74
C TYR A 33 0.21 0.96 14.87
N PRO A 34 -0.52 1.40 13.84
CA PRO A 34 -1.27 0.44 13.03
C PRO A 34 -0.34 -0.48 12.24
N TYR A 35 -0.74 -1.74 12.17
CA TYR A 35 -0.07 -2.77 11.41
C TYR A 35 -0.98 -3.14 10.24
N TYR A 36 -0.53 -2.85 9.03
CA TYR A 36 -1.35 -2.96 7.83
C TYR A 36 -1.09 -4.24 7.06
N GLY A 37 -2.18 -4.79 6.51
CA GLY A 37 -2.12 -5.88 5.53
C GLY A 37 -2.78 -5.46 4.24
N ALA A 38 -3.20 -6.43 3.43
CA ALA A 38 -3.77 -6.16 2.11
C ALA A 38 -5.09 -5.41 2.17
N ASN A 39 -5.85 -5.59 3.24
CA ASN A 39 -7.21 -5.04 3.35
C ASN A 39 -7.34 -3.98 4.44
N GLY A 40 -6.24 -3.45 4.92
CA GLY A 40 -6.29 -2.42 5.94
C GLY A 40 -5.59 -2.84 7.22
N ILE A 41 -6.00 -2.22 8.33
CA ILE A 41 -5.36 -2.45 9.62
C ILE A 41 -5.70 -3.84 10.13
N GLN A 42 -4.69 -4.63 10.43
CA GLN A 42 -4.84 -5.96 11.00
C GLN A 42 -4.62 -5.96 12.51
N ASP A 43 -3.81 -5.04 13.01
CA ASP A 43 -3.40 -5.06 14.40
C ASP A 43 -2.79 -3.70 14.76
N TYR A 44 -2.44 -3.52 16.03
CA TYR A 44 -1.69 -2.36 16.50
C TYR A 44 -0.46 -2.86 17.24
N VAL A 45 0.69 -2.32 16.88
CA VAL A 45 1.97 -2.80 17.40
C VAL A 45 2.73 -1.67 18.11
N ASN A 46 3.81 -2.03 18.81
CA ASN A 46 4.52 -1.11 19.67
C ASN A 46 5.62 -0.31 18.97
N ASP A 47 5.75 -0.47 17.66
CA ASP A 47 6.78 0.23 16.91
C ASP A 47 6.30 0.50 15.49
N TYR A 48 7.07 1.25 14.72
CA TYR A 48 6.73 1.58 13.33
C TYR A 48 7.97 1.52 12.46
N ILE A 49 7.77 1.32 11.17
CA ILE A 49 8.86 1.33 10.19
C ILE A 49 8.66 2.41 9.12
N PHE A 50 7.48 2.98 9.04
CA PHE A 50 7.19 4.08 8.11
C PHE A 50 6.59 5.24 8.89
N ASP A 51 6.90 6.44 8.44
CA ASP A 51 6.31 7.67 9.00
C ASP A 51 6.20 8.67 7.85
N ASP A 52 5.20 8.45 7.00
CA ASP A 52 5.09 9.19 5.75
C ASP A 52 3.65 9.17 5.23
N GLU A 53 3.43 9.95 4.16
CA GLU A 53 2.19 9.90 3.40
C GLU A 53 2.35 8.83 2.34
N LEU A 54 1.61 7.75 2.47
CA LEU A 54 1.80 6.57 1.63
C LEU A 54 0.48 6.12 1.02
N VAL A 55 0.60 5.36 -0.08
CA VAL A 55 -0.51 4.60 -0.62
C VAL A 55 -0.13 3.13 -0.52
N LEU A 56 -1.01 2.33 0.07
CA LEU A 56 -0.81 0.88 0.13
C LEU A 56 -1.70 0.23 -0.91
N LEU A 57 -1.10 -0.62 -1.72
CA LEU A 57 -1.78 -1.33 -2.80
C LEU A 57 -1.69 -2.81 -2.54
N ALA A 58 -2.84 -3.49 -2.49
CA ALA A 58 -2.87 -4.92 -2.19
C ALA A 58 -2.00 -5.69 -3.18
N GLU A 59 -1.16 -6.58 -2.64
CA GLU A 59 -0.31 -7.44 -3.45
C GLU A 59 -0.99 -8.79 -3.64
N ASP A 60 -1.47 -9.36 -2.53
CA ASP A 60 -2.23 -10.60 -2.57
C ASP A 60 -3.22 -10.57 -1.41
N GLY A 61 -4.21 -11.46 -1.45
CA GLY A 61 -5.21 -11.53 -0.41
C GLY A 61 -6.09 -10.30 -0.30
N GLY A 62 -6.05 -9.39 -1.29
CA GLY A 62 -6.83 -8.17 -1.28
C GLY A 62 -8.18 -8.36 -1.98
N ASN A 63 -8.85 -7.23 -2.21
CA ASN A 63 -10.20 -7.22 -2.76
C ASN A 63 -10.19 -7.06 -4.28
N PHE A 64 -9.30 -7.76 -4.95
CA PHE A 64 -9.18 -7.67 -6.41
C PHE A 64 -10.50 -8.03 -7.08
N GLY A 65 -10.90 -7.21 -8.05
CA GLY A 65 -12.13 -7.44 -8.79
C GLY A 65 -13.38 -6.95 -8.11
N SER A 66 -13.31 -6.54 -6.86
CA SER A 66 -14.45 -6.00 -6.15
C SER A 66 -14.76 -4.59 -6.66
N LYS A 67 -16.04 -4.28 -6.79
CA LYS A 67 -16.48 -2.93 -7.14
C LYS A 67 -16.82 -2.12 -5.89
N GLU A 68 -16.88 -2.76 -4.75
CA GLU A 68 -17.27 -2.12 -3.49
C GLU A 68 -16.10 -1.89 -2.56
N LYS A 69 -15.08 -2.75 -2.64
CA LYS A 69 -13.94 -2.67 -1.72
C LYS A 69 -12.68 -2.34 -2.51
N PRO A 70 -12.02 -1.24 -2.17
CA PRO A 70 -10.84 -0.82 -2.92
C PRO A 70 -9.65 -1.74 -2.65
N ILE A 71 -8.73 -1.78 -3.61
CA ILE A 71 -7.47 -2.50 -3.47
C ILE A 71 -6.33 -1.57 -3.06
N ALA A 72 -6.59 -0.29 -2.96
CA ALA A 72 -5.60 0.70 -2.52
C ALA A 72 -6.22 1.59 -1.47
N TYR A 73 -5.39 2.04 -0.52
CA TYR A 73 -5.85 2.95 0.52
C TYR A 73 -4.70 3.82 0.99
N ARG A 74 -5.06 4.98 1.54
CA ARG A 74 -4.11 5.98 1.96
C ARG A 74 -3.75 5.82 3.42
N VAL A 75 -2.45 6.03 3.72
CA VAL A 75 -1.93 5.96 5.07
C VAL A 75 -1.12 7.21 5.35
N SER A 76 -1.31 7.80 6.52
CA SER A 76 -0.54 8.96 6.97
C SER A 76 0.12 8.64 8.29
N GLY A 77 1.39 9.01 8.43
CA GLY A 77 2.09 8.93 9.69
C GLY A 77 2.70 7.58 9.97
N LYS A 78 2.87 7.30 11.26
CA LYS A 78 3.66 6.15 11.71
C LYS A 78 2.87 4.86 11.58
N CYS A 79 3.47 3.87 10.93
CA CYS A 79 2.80 2.58 10.70
C CYS A 79 3.80 1.47 10.42
N TRP A 80 3.30 0.25 10.44
CA TRP A 80 4.05 -0.95 10.09
C TRP A 80 3.26 -1.67 9.00
N VAL A 81 3.95 -2.24 8.02
CA VAL A 81 3.28 -2.89 6.88
C VAL A 81 3.86 -4.28 6.68
N ASN A 82 2.98 -5.28 6.47
CA ASN A 82 3.40 -6.63 6.18
C ASN A 82 3.65 -6.82 4.67
N ASN A 83 3.90 -8.06 4.26
CA ASN A 83 4.27 -8.36 2.88
C ASN A 83 3.08 -8.59 1.94
N HIS A 84 1.86 -8.28 2.35
CA HIS A 84 0.66 -8.45 1.52
C HIS A 84 0.18 -7.16 0.89
N ALA A 85 0.90 -6.07 1.10
CA ALA A 85 0.58 -4.78 0.49
C ALA A 85 1.85 -4.13 -0.02
N HIS A 86 1.76 -3.56 -1.22
CA HIS A 86 2.84 -2.72 -1.75
C HIS A 86 2.82 -1.38 -1.05
N VAL A 87 3.99 -0.84 -0.74
CA VAL A 87 4.14 0.45 -0.07
C VAL A 87 4.61 1.46 -1.10
N LEU A 88 3.75 2.41 -1.42
CA LEU A 88 4.03 3.39 -2.46
C LEU A 88 4.14 4.78 -1.85
N LYS A 89 5.29 5.42 -2.09
CA LYS A 89 5.50 6.80 -1.66
C LYS A 89 5.50 7.68 -2.91
N PRO A 90 4.47 8.52 -3.10
CA PRO A 90 4.38 9.35 -4.29
C PRO A 90 5.59 10.27 -4.43
N LYS A 91 6.04 10.46 -5.65
CA LYS A 91 7.08 11.45 -5.92
C LYS A 91 6.53 12.84 -5.67
N GLU A 92 7.44 13.80 -5.49
CA GLU A 92 7.08 15.15 -5.06
C GLU A 92 5.98 15.79 -5.91
N GLU A 93 6.02 15.57 -7.21
CA GLU A 93 5.05 16.17 -8.12
C GLU A 93 3.73 15.42 -8.21
N ILE A 94 3.59 14.30 -7.48
CA ILE A 94 2.39 13.48 -7.52
C ILE A 94 1.62 13.65 -6.22
N ASP A 95 0.35 14.04 -6.31
CA ASP A 95 -0.52 14.17 -5.16
C ASP A 95 -0.88 12.79 -4.62
N VAL A 96 -0.71 12.60 -3.31
CA VAL A 96 -0.91 11.29 -2.70
C VAL A 96 -2.38 10.86 -2.77
N ASP A 97 -3.30 11.79 -2.60
CA ASP A 97 -4.72 11.46 -2.67
C ASP A 97 -5.12 11.07 -4.09
N TYR A 98 -4.58 11.77 -5.06
CA TYR A 98 -4.85 11.50 -6.47
C TYR A 98 -4.34 10.10 -6.84
N LEU A 99 -3.13 9.77 -6.41
CA LEU A 99 -2.56 8.45 -6.68
C LEU A 99 -3.42 7.35 -6.06
N CYS A 100 -3.79 7.52 -4.80
CA CYS A 100 -4.60 6.53 -4.10
C CYS A 100 -5.95 6.34 -4.81
N TYR A 101 -6.62 7.45 -5.09
CA TYR A 101 -7.93 7.42 -5.73
C TYR A 101 -7.87 6.72 -7.09
N SER A 102 -6.81 6.99 -7.85
CA SER A 102 -6.64 6.41 -9.17
C SER A 102 -6.44 4.89 -9.13
N LEU A 103 -5.90 4.38 -8.03
CA LEU A 103 -5.60 2.95 -7.92
C LEU A 103 -6.69 2.15 -7.22
N MET A 104 -7.63 2.79 -6.55
CA MET A 104 -8.55 2.09 -5.65
C MET A 104 -9.31 0.94 -6.30
N PHE A 105 -9.80 1.10 -7.51
CA PHE A 105 -10.58 0.08 -8.18
C PHE A 105 -9.98 -0.32 -9.52
N TYR A 106 -8.76 0.06 -9.75
CA TYR A 106 -8.11 -0.15 -11.03
C TYR A 106 -7.62 -1.58 -11.16
N LYS A 107 -7.61 -2.08 -12.39
CA LYS A 107 -6.93 -3.35 -12.68
C LYS A 107 -5.44 -3.09 -12.65
N VAL A 108 -4.73 -3.87 -11.85
CA VAL A 108 -3.31 -3.62 -11.63
C VAL A 108 -2.39 -4.51 -12.46
N ASP A 109 -2.95 -5.26 -13.40
CA ASP A 109 -2.15 -6.13 -14.27
C ASP A 109 -1.08 -5.31 -14.98
N GLY A 110 0.17 -5.66 -14.73
CA GLY A 110 1.28 -4.98 -15.36
C GLY A 110 1.63 -3.61 -14.80
N MET A 111 0.91 -3.13 -13.80
CA MET A 111 1.21 -1.82 -13.21
C MET A 111 2.44 -1.86 -12.32
N ILE A 112 2.61 -2.94 -11.59
CA ILE A 112 3.81 -3.16 -10.80
C ILE A 112 4.49 -4.38 -11.38
N ASN A 113 5.71 -4.18 -11.84
CA ASN A 113 6.41 -5.17 -12.63
C ASN A 113 6.51 -6.52 -11.92
N GLY A 114 5.83 -7.52 -12.47
CA GLY A 114 5.86 -8.88 -11.98
C GLY A 114 5.16 -9.13 -10.66
N ALA A 115 4.71 -8.10 -9.98
CA ALA A 115 4.20 -8.24 -8.62
C ALA A 115 2.73 -8.64 -8.56
N THR A 116 1.98 -8.32 -9.58
CA THR A 116 0.53 -8.54 -9.58
C THR A 116 0.10 -9.75 -10.38
N ARG A 117 1.02 -10.61 -10.66
CA ARG A 117 0.73 -11.80 -11.47
C ARG A 117 0.26 -12.98 -10.61
#